data_e53b82d02ae72a899669aa438f59fb96
#
_entry.id   e53b82d02ae72a899669aa438f59fb96
#
_cell.length_a   1.000
_cell.length_b   1.000
_cell.length_c   1.000
_cell.angle_alpha   90.00
_cell.angle_beta   90.00
_cell.angle_gamma   90.00
#
_symmetry.space_group_name_H-M   'P 1'
#
loop_
_entity.id
_entity.type
_entity.pdbx_description
1 polymer ?
#
loop_
_entity_poly.entity_id
_entity_poly.type
_entity_poly.pdbx_seq_one_letter_code
_entity_poly.pdbx_strand_id
1 'polypeptide(L)'
;MSAKGYGKTGNGTISAAVVIPKEQLAKYAGAKVTGIRIGLVKTDGFSNLRGWIRNSLAAKNIDSTKVASPTVGWNDIALSSGTTVSTTSDIVVGYSFEQEVTARCMSVAGPVNGNGYWIAKNGEWADKSGDNVGSLSIELVIEGDNVPATNLAVTGTKYDVTTELGTMFTAKVGVQNFSNTAISGYRYTCKAGGNTVAEGSFNKVLDAFGRDTVNVAFNSAIVAKGVKIPVEVEVFADGDGYAADNTATLYMSTYDEANTKYHHNMLLEEFSTEECGNCPRAINTIEQCMEQGYDKNVIQVTHHAGYNYDFLSTADDKQMEWFYGNDGSYAPAAMLDRLSDEKCKEALGGKAGSPVMSVGYADTFAPVLGYMTSRLAFVGVTPTCTYDATTRRLDITVDIEKDEVFDAQSANPRLSVYILQDSILHHHQAGYSSDTFKHRHVFRASVTPLFGEEITFSGNKAQKKYTYVLPESIESALFWEEEKYDKNVPLVARDVEVVAFVSNYNPADICDCTVFNTGRYELKKDIPASIERTETESSVKRMEYFAVDGSRLDKAPQYGIYMQRTVYADGTVKTTKQAR
;
A
#
# COMPACT_ATOMS: atom_id res chain seq x y z
N MET A 1 9.00 -0.57 -18.61
CA MET A 1 7.62 -0.38 -19.15
C MET A 1 6.66 -1.17 -18.31
N SER A 2 5.46 -0.64 -18.05
CA SER A 2 4.42 -1.35 -17.29
C SER A 2 3.90 -2.58 -18.05
N ALA A 3 3.45 -3.59 -17.32
CA ALA A 3 2.72 -4.73 -17.90
C ALA A 3 1.26 -4.35 -18.22
N LYS A 4 0.69 -3.39 -17.49
CA LYS A 4 -0.67 -2.88 -17.67
C LYS A 4 -0.67 -1.66 -18.58
N GLY A 5 -1.68 -1.59 -19.48
CA GLY A 5 -1.87 -0.45 -20.36
C GLY A 5 -2.74 0.63 -19.74
N TYR A 6 -2.36 1.89 -19.99
CA TYR A 6 -3.08 3.08 -19.56
C TYR A 6 -3.73 3.78 -20.76
N GLY A 7 -4.68 4.67 -20.52
CA GLY A 7 -5.37 5.40 -21.59
C GLY A 7 -6.60 6.16 -21.10
N LYS A 8 -7.18 6.97 -21.97
CA LYS A 8 -8.42 7.74 -21.76
C LYS A 8 -9.61 6.94 -22.27
N THR A 9 -10.73 7.01 -21.58
CA THR A 9 -11.95 6.27 -21.95
C THR A 9 -12.71 6.86 -23.14
N GLY A 10 -13.39 5.98 -23.89
CA GLY A 10 -14.31 6.32 -25.00
C GLY A 10 -13.59 6.66 -26.31
N ASN A 11 -14.38 6.92 -27.35
CA ASN A 11 -13.90 7.26 -28.70
C ASN A 11 -13.26 8.66 -28.79
N GLY A 12 -12.42 8.89 -29.76
CA GLY A 12 -11.83 10.18 -30.10
C GLY A 12 -10.32 10.13 -30.32
N THR A 13 -9.73 11.30 -30.57
CA THR A 13 -8.28 11.45 -30.67
C THR A 13 -7.68 11.56 -29.28
N ILE A 14 -6.80 10.63 -28.97
CA ILE A 14 -6.06 10.59 -27.71
C ILE A 14 -4.62 11.04 -27.98
N SER A 15 -4.09 11.86 -27.09
CA SER A 15 -2.68 12.28 -27.10
C SER A 15 -2.05 12.00 -25.74
N ALA A 16 -0.79 11.60 -25.77
CA ALA A 16 0.03 11.35 -24.59
C ALA A 16 1.36 12.09 -24.76
N ALA A 17 1.84 12.76 -23.71
CA ALA A 17 3.03 13.59 -23.77
C ALA A 17 3.80 13.64 -22.45
N VAL A 18 5.10 13.89 -22.59
CA VAL A 18 5.98 14.35 -21.52
C VAL A 18 6.52 15.73 -21.87
N VAL A 19 6.69 16.56 -20.84
CA VAL A 19 7.31 17.88 -20.95
C VAL A 19 8.75 17.76 -20.44
N ILE A 20 9.73 18.07 -21.27
CA ILE A 20 11.14 18.07 -20.90
C ILE A 20 11.55 19.53 -20.66
N PRO A 21 11.79 19.93 -19.40
CA PRO A 21 12.14 21.30 -19.07
C PRO A 21 13.45 21.75 -19.72
N LYS A 22 13.50 22.99 -20.12
CA LYS A 22 14.70 23.61 -20.72
C LYS A 22 15.95 23.49 -19.84
N GLU A 23 15.76 23.48 -18.53
CA GLU A 23 16.86 23.32 -17.57
C GLU A 23 17.54 21.95 -17.71
N GLN A 24 16.76 20.88 -17.98
CA GLN A 24 17.31 19.55 -18.25
C GLN A 24 17.98 19.46 -19.62
N LEU A 25 17.52 20.24 -20.58
CA LEU A 25 18.04 20.26 -21.96
C LEU A 25 19.24 21.19 -22.11
N ALA A 26 19.51 22.10 -21.19
CA ALA A 26 20.51 23.16 -21.32
C ALA A 26 21.91 22.62 -21.67
N LYS A 27 22.31 21.49 -21.11
CA LYS A 27 23.60 20.82 -21.39
C LYS A 27 23.72 20.32 -22.84
N TYR A 28 22.60 20.14 -23.54
CA TYR A 28 22.53 19.67 -24.91
C TYR A 28 22.14 20.79 -25.91
N ALA A 29 22.28 22.06 -25.51
CA ALA A 29 21.90 23.18 -26.35
C ALA A 29 22.57 23.12 -27.72
N GLY A 30 21.78 23.29 -28.78
CA GLY A 30 22.27 23.17 -30.17
C GLY A 30 22.23 21.75 -30.75
N ALA A 31 22.05 20.71 -29.94
CA ALA A 31 21.86 19.37 -30.45
C ALA A 31 20.59 19.28 -31.32
N LYS A 32 20.60 18.46 -32.35
CA LYS A 32 19.44 18.21 -33.22
C LYS A 32 18.53 17.17 -32.63
N VAL A 33 17.23 17.41 -32.66
CA VAL A 33 16.23 16.38 -32.37
C VAL A 33 16.08 15.53 -33.65
N THR A 34 16.37 14.24 -33.52
CA THR A 34 16.32 13.28 -34.65
C THR A 34 15.17 12.29 -34.52
N GLY A 35 14.58 12.16 -33.34
CA GLY A 35 13.48 11.24 -33.14
C GLY A 35 12.89 11.27 -31.75
N ILE A 36 11.92 10.41 -31.56
CA ILE A 36 11.33 10.06 -30.25
C ILE A 36 11.17 8.55 -30.18
N ARG A 37 11.15 8.04 -28.95
CA ARG A 37 10.82 6.64 -28.66
C ARG A 37 9.59 6.59 -27.77
N ILE A 38 8.65 5.70 -28.10
CA ILE A 38 7.42 5.53 -27.31
C ILE A 38 7.21 4.06 -26.94
N GLY A 39 6.80 3.82 -25.72
CA GLY A 39 6.47 2.49 -25.22
C GLY A 39 4.98 2.19 -25.33
N LEU A 40 4.64 1.05 -25.95
CA LEU A 40 3.27 0.55 -26.06
C LEU A 40 3.15 -0.82 -25.41
N VAL A 41 2.05 -1.07 -24.69
CA VAL A 41 1.77 -2.39 -24.08
C VAL A 41 0.91 -3.27 -24.99
N LYS A 42 0.27 -2.69 -26.01
CA LYS A 42 -0.51 -3.39 -27.05
C LYS A 42 -0.64 -2.51 -28.29
N THR A 43 -1.06 -3.10 -29.41
CA THR A 43 -1.16 -2.43 -30.72
C THR A 43 -2.56 -2.47 -31.31
N ASP A 44 -3.52 -3.05 -30.63
CA ASP A 44 -4.92 -3.13 -31.02
C ASP A 44 -5.79 -2.05 -30.36
N GLY A 45 -6.97 -1.78 -30.92
CA GLY A 45 -7.95 -0.85 -30.38
C GLY A 45 -7.71 0.62 -30.72
N PHE A 46 -6.73 0.92 -31.58
CA PHE A 46 -6.47 2.27 -32.05
C PHE A 46 -5.94 2.28 -33.50
N SER A 47 -5.96 3.45 -34.11
CA SER A 47 -5.44 3.70 -35.47
C SER A 47 -4.71 5.04 -35.55
N ASN A 48 -4.08 5.33 -36.68
CA ASN A 48 -3.44 6.60 -36.97
C ASN A 48 -2.40 7.08 -35.95
N LEU A 49 -1.63 6.15 -35.37
CA LEU A 49 -0.56 6.50 -34.44
C LEU A 49 0.47 7.43 -35.10
N ARG A 50 0.75 8.55 -34.44
CA ARG A 50 1.75 9.54 -34.84
C ARG A 50 2.56 9.99 -33.65
N GLY A 51 3.87 9.96 -33.76
CA GLY A 51 4.77 10.64 -32.85
C GLY A 51 4.97 12.11 -33.28
N TRP A 52 5.19 13.00 -32.33
CA TRP A 52 5.33 14.42 -32.61
C TRP A 52 6.14 15.17 -31.51
N ILE A 53 6.61 16.39 -31.90
CA ILE A 53 7.30 17.33 -31.02
C ILE A 53 6.63 18.69 -31.06
N ARG A 54 6.62 19.42 -29.94
CA ARG A 54 6.04 20.76 -29.74
C ARG A 54 6.85 21.58 -28.75
N ASN A 55 6.63 22.92 -28.71
CA ASN A 55 7.20 23.80 -27.69
C ASN A 55 6.29 23.94 -26.44
N SER A 56 5.03 23.54 -26.54
CA SER A 56 4.09 23.48 -25.41
C SER A 56 2.97 22.51 -25.73
N LEU A 57 2.23 22.07 -24.70
CA LEU A 57 1.08 21.16 -24.87
C LEU A 57 0.03 21.70 -25.84
N ALA A 58 -0.23 23.01 -25.81
CA ALA A 58 -1.22 23.67 -26.65
C ALA A 58 -0.70 24.06 -28.05
N ALA A 59 0.60 23.97 -28.27
CA ALA A 59 1.21 24.37 -29.55
C ALA A 59 0.87 23.36 -30.66
N LYS A 60 0.98 23.83 -31.92
CA LYS A 60 0.96 22.93 -33.10
C LYS A 60 2.23 22.08 -33.13
N ASN A 61 2.15 20.93 -33.78
CA ASN A 61 3.33 20.11 -34.01
C ASN A 61 4.39 20.89 -34.82
N ILE A 62 5.61 20.92 -34.31
CA ILE A 62 6.78 21.38 -35.04
C ILE A 62 7.14 20.31 -36.09
N ASP A 63 7.05 19.05 -35.67
CA ASP A 63 7.26 17.88 -36.53
C ASP A 63 6.34 16.73 -36.07
N SER A 64 5.99 15.86 -37.03
CA SER A 64 5.21 14.64 -36.67
C SER A 64 5.36 13.57 -37.75
N THR A 65 5.58 12.34 -37.32
CA THR A 65 5.72 11.17 -38.18
C THR A 65 4.67 10.12 -37.86
N LYS A 66 4.03 9.57 -38.93
CA LYS A 66 3.09 8.45 -38.76
C LYS A 66 3.85 7.15 -38.51
N VAL A 67 3.41 6.36 -37.56
CA VAL A 67 3.92 5.02 -37.31
C VAL A 67 3.13 4.03 -38.15
N ALA A 68 3.73 3.45 -39.14
CA ALA A 68 3.06 2.57 -40.11
C ALA A 68 2.72 1.20 -39.50
N SER A 69 3.61 0.66 -38.65
CA SER A 69 3.49 -0.67 -38.04
C SER A 69 3.92 -0.59 -36.57
N PRO A 70 3.02 -0.19 -35.66
CA PRO A 70 3.35 -0.14 -34.25
C PRO A 70 3.58 -1.54 -33.68
N THR A 71 4.53 -1.66 -32.76
CA THR A 71 4.89 -2.90 -32.07
C THR A 71 4.67 -2.77 -30.57
N VAL A 72 4.38 -3.88 -29.90
CA VAL A 72 4.43 -3.93 -28.44
C VAL A 72 5.89 -3.75 -28.00
N GLY A 73 6.10 -2.92 -26.98
CA GLY A 73 7.44 -2.51 -26.59
C GLY A 73 7.78 -1.11 -27.09
N TRP A 74 9.06 -0.84 -27.29
CA TRP A 74 9.55 0.44 -27.78
C TRP A 74 9.37 0.58 -29.31
N ASN A 75 8.93 1.75 -29.72
CA ASN A 75 8.78 2.16 -31.13
C ASN A 75 9.62 3.40 -31.36
N ASP A 76 10.60 3.28 -32.24
CA ASP A 76 11.49 4.38 -32.65
C ASP A 76 10.85 5.16 -33.80
N ILE A 77 10.70 6.47 -33.62
CA ILE A 77 10.00 7.36 -34.57
C ILE A 77 10.95 8.46 -34.98
N ALA A 78 11.44 8.40 -36.21
CA ALA A 78 12.31 9.43 -36.77
C ALA A 78 11.55 10.74 -37.01
N LEU A 79 12.18 11.86 -36.70
CA LEU A 79 11.74 13.23 -36.97
C LEU A 79 12.70 13.90 -37.92
N SER A 80 12.21 14.77 -38.80
CA SER A 80 12.97 15.35 -39.89
C SER A 80 13.05 16.87 -39.91
N SER A 81 12.38 17.55 -38.96
CA SER A 81 12.29 19.03 -38.93
C SER A 81 13.61 19.76 -38.75
N GLY A 82 14.65 19.08 -38.25
CA GLY A 82 15.90 19.72 -37.88
C GLY A 82 15.79 20.61 -36.64
N THR A 83 14.77 20.44 -35.84
CA THR A 83 14.58 21.13 -34.54
C THR A 83 15.82 20.94 -33.69
N THR A 84 16.31 22.05 -33.10
CA THR A 84 17.44 22.01 -32.17
C THR A 84 17.01 22.25 -30.74
N VAL A 85 17.75 21.64 -29.82
CA VAL A 85 17.57 21.85 -28.37
C VAL A 85 17.92 23.29 -28.02
N SER A 86 17.01 23.97 -27.34
CA SER A 86 17.13 25.36 -26.91
C SER A 86 17.26 25.45 -25.38
N THR A 87 17.96 26.49 -24.91
CA THR A 87 18.01 26.87 -23.47
C THR A 87 16.86 27.77 -23.06
N THR A 88 16.01 28.19 -23.99
CA THR A 88 14.96 29.19 -23.74
C THR A 88 13.55 28.62 -23.73
N SER A 89 13.35 27.41 -24.21
CA SER A 89 12.04 26.76 -24.29
C SER A 89 12.10 25.29 -23.92
N ASP A 90 11.04 24.82 -23.26
CA ASP A 90 10.81 23.39 -23.03
C ASP A 90 10.59 22.65 -24.36
N ILE A 91 10.78 21.34 -24.34
CA ILE A 91 10.38 20.46 -25.43
C ILE A 91 9.26 19.55 -24.91
N VAL A 92 8.15 19.52 -25.64
CA VAL A 92 7.07 18.57 -25.40
C VAL A 92 7.14 17.49 -26.47
N VAL A 93 7.33 16.25 -26.03
CA VAL A 93 7.36 15.09 -26.91
C VAL A 93 6.18 14.19 -26.60
N GLY A 94 5.59 13.62 -27.64
CA GLY A 94 4.41 12.80 -27.44
C GLY A 94 3.97 12.06 -28.68
N TYR A 95 2.84 11.40 -28.53
CA TYR A 95 2.18 10.71 -29.63
C TYR A 95 0.66 10.89 -29.52
N SER A 96 0.00 10.70 -30.64
CA SER A 96 -1.45 10.72 -30.73
C SER A 96 -1.95 9.56 -31.58
N PHE A 97 -3.16 9.11 -31.32
CA PHE A 97 -3.86 8.06 -32.05
C PHE A 97 -5.37 8.27 -31.99
N GLU A 98 -6.08 7.62 -32.86
CA GLU A 98 -7.54 7.58 -32.89
C GLU A 98 -8.02 6.26 -32.31
N GLN A 99 -9.04 6.31 -31.43
CA GLN A 99 -9.68 5.12 -30.87
C GLN A 99 -11.20 5.21 -31.01
N GLU A 100 -11.84 4.09 -31.34
CA GLU A 100 -13.30 3.94 -31.37
C GLU A 100 -13.84 3.49 -30.00
N VAL A 101 -13.05 2.68 -29.30
CA VAL A 101 -13.30 2.21 -27.95
C VAL A 101 -12.04 2.50 -27.10
N THR A 102 -12.13 2.33 -25.81
CA THR A 102 -11.00 2.57 -24.91
C THR A 102 -9.82 1.66 -25.25
N ALA A 103 -8.79 2.22 -25.88
CA ALA A 103 -7.52 1.56 -26.12
C ALA A 103 -6.57 1.84 -24.93
N ARG A 104 -6.30 0.87 -24.10
CA ARG A 104 -5.33 0.98 -23.00
C ARG A 104 -3.96 0.55 -23.49
N CYS A 105 -3.34 1.33 -24.37
CA CYS A 105 -2.08 0.98 -25.03
C CYS A 105 -0.85 1.71 -24.47
N MET A 106 -1.02 2.75 -23.67
CA MET A 106 0.06 3.57 -23.14
C MET A 106 0.85 2.81 -22.08
N SER A 107 2.17 2.87 -22.14
CA SER A 107 3.07 2.32 -21.12
C SER A 107 3.57 3.43 -20.20
N VAL A 108 3.73 3.10 -18.93
CA VAL A 108 4.37 3.95 -17.93
C VAL A 108 5.57 3.23 -17.31
N ALA A 109 6.50 3.97 -16.73
CA ALA A 109 7.67 3.45 -16.03
C ALA A 109 8.32 4.53 -15.16
N GLY A 110 9.21 4.11 -14.28
CA GLY A 110 10.01 5.01 -13.45
C GLY A 110 9.21 5.79 -12.41
N PRO A 111 9.83 6.76 -11.77
CA PRO A 111 9.18 7.56 -10.74
C PRO A 111 8.11 8.47 -11.34
N VAL A 112 7.14 8.83 -10.50
CA VAL A 112 6.18 9.87 -10.81
C VAL A 112 6.91 11.22 -10.92
N ASN A 113 6.56 11.98 -11.97
CA ASN A 113 7.16 13.27 -12.24
C ASN A 113 6.06 14.18 -12.82
N GLY A 114 5.90 15.38 -12.28
CA GLY A 114 4.87 16.35 -12.70
C GLY A 114 4.91 16.75 -14.17
N ASN A 115 6.00 16.46 -14.87
CA ASN A 115 6.15 16.67 -16.31
C ASN A 115 6.02 15.37 -17.11
N GLY A 116 5.85 14.23 -16.46
CA GLY A 116 5.97 12.90 -17.05
C GLY A 116 4.66 12.26 -17.49
N TYR A 117 3.49 12.80 -17.17
CA TYR A 117 2.23 12.16 -17.54
C TYR A 117 1.13 13.15 -17.89
N TRP A 118 1.20 13.64 -19.13
CA TRP A 118 0.13 14.46 -19.72
C TRP A 118 -0.67 13.65 -20.72
N ILE A 119 -2.00 13.70 -20.61
CA ILE A 119 -2.92 13.01 -21.52
C ILE A 119 -4.02 13.96 -21.97
N ALA A 120 -4.35 13.90 -23.27
CA ALA A 120 -5.48 14.65 -23.81
C ALA A 120 -6.47 13.75 -24.51
N LYS A 121 -7.74 14.17 -24.49
CA LYS A 121 -8.78 13.68 -25.39
C LYS A 121 -9.32 14.86 -26.19
N ASN A 122 -9.28 14.74 -27.51
CA ASN A 122 -9.71 15.80 -28.44
C ASN A 122 -9.07 17.17 -28.17
N GLY A 123 -7.80 17.16 -27.70
CA GLY A 123 -7.03 18.38 -27.42
C GLY A 123 -7.14 18.96 -26.01
N GLU A 124 -8.00 18.42 -25.16
CA GLU A 124 -8.12 18.83 -23.75
C GLU A 124 -7.08 18.08 -22.90
N TRP A 125 -6.03 18.78 -22.48
CA TRP A 125 -4.92 18.24 -21.70
C TRP A 125 -5.25 18.17 -20.21
N ALA A 126 -4.82 17.08 -19.57
CA ALA A 126 -4.84 16.88 -18.13
C ALA A 126 -3.50 16.29 -17.67
N ASP A 127 -2.97 16.83 -16.57
CA ASP A 127 -1.87 16.23 -15.83
C ASP A 127 -2.42 15.02 -15.04
N LYS A 128 -1.77 13.89 -15.23
CA LYS A 128 -2.10 12.63 -14.59
C LYS A 128 -0.98 12.13 -13.65
N SER A 129 -0.03 12.99 -13.31
CA SER A 129 1.03 12.65 -12.35
C SER A 129 0.47 12.30 -10.96
N GLY A 130 -0.67 12.89 -10.57
CA GLY A 130 -1.39 12.54 -9.34
C GLY A 130 -1.96 11.12 -9.29
N ASP A 131 -2.01 10.41 -10.43
CA ASP A 131 -2.46 9.00 -10.48
C ASP A 131 -1.40 8.03 -9.93
N ASN A 132 -0.21 8.47 -9.59
CA ASN A 132 0.91 7.73 -8.99
C ASN A 132 1.30 6.40 -9.69
N VAL A 133 1.11 6.34 -11.00
CA VAL A 133 1.39 5.12 -11.80
C VAL A 133 2.73 5.16 -12.55
N GLY A 134 3.53 6.20 -12.33
CA GLY A 134 4.79 6.46 -13.04
C GLY A 134 4.64 7.49 -14.16
N SER A 135 5.73 7.72 -14.89
CA SER A 135 5.78 8.59 -16.06
C SER A 135 5.52 7.81 -17.35
N LEU A 136 4.98 8.45 -18.38
CA LEU A 136 4.81 7.81 -19.71
C LEU A 136 6.16 7.34 -20.25
N SER A 137 6.18 6.17 -20.86
CA SER A 137 7.37 5.64 -21.56
C SER A 137 7.57 6.39 -22.88
N ILE A 138 8.10 7.61 -22.80
CA ILE A 138 8.39 8.48 -23.94
C ILE A 138 9.80 9.05 -23.75
N GLU A 139 10.64 8.95 -24.77
CA GLU A 139 12.02 9.42 -24.79
C GLU A 139 12.27 10.33 -26.00
N LEU A 140 13.06 11.39 -25.81
CA LEU A 140 13.55 12.25 -26.87
C LEU A 140 14.91 11.73 -27.38
N VAL A 141 15.10 11.64 -28.68
CA VAL A 141 16.38 11.28 -29.31
C VAL A 141 17.03 12.52 -29.88
N ILE A 142 18.26 12.79 -29.47
CA ILE A 142 19.05 13.96 -29.89
C ILE A 142 20.42 13.53 -30.40
N GLU A 143 20.99 14.33 -31.32
CA GLU A 143 22.34 14.14 -31.88
C GLU A 143 23.07 15.49 -31.98
N GLY A 144 24.38 15.48 -31.79
CA GLY A 144 25.20 16.68 -31.89
C GLY A 144 26.61 16.49 -31.31
N ASP A 145 27.51 17.42 -31.61
CA ASP A 145 28.91 17.34 -31.12
C ASP A 145 29.03 17.42 -29.60
N ASN A 146 28.04 17.99 -28.94
CA ASN A 146 27.95 18.08 -27.47
C ASN A 146 27.12 16.95 -26.85
N VAL A 147 26.69 15.98 -27.65
CA VAL A 147 25.98 14.78 -27.14
C VAL A 147 27.00 13.63 -27.08
N PRO A 148 27.24 13.01 -25.94
CA PRO A 148 28.15 11.89 -25.83
C PRO A 148 27.79 10.75 -26.80
N ALA A 149 28.77 10.24 -27.53
CA ALA A 149 28.57 9.08 -28.41
C ALA A 149 28.31 7.80 -27.62
N THR A 150 28.85 7.73 -26.39
CA THR A 150 28.62 6.66 -25.43
C THR A 150 28.16 7.29 -24.12
N ASN A 151 27.06 6.82 -23.57
CA ASN A 151 26.57 7.21 -22.25
C ASN A 151 25.90 6.00 -21.57
N LEU A 152 26.51 5.51 -20.50
CA LEU A 152 25.96 4.52 -19.58
C LEU A 152 25.51 5.20 -18.29
N ALA A 153 24.27 5.12 -17.92
CA ALA A 153 23.74 5.78 -16.74
C ALA A 153 23.13 4.81 -15.75
N VAL A 154 23.10 5.19 -14.49
CA VAL A 154 22.29 4.54 -13.48
C VAL A 154 20.83 5.01 -13.58
N THR A 155 19.89 4.08 -13.69
CA THR A 155 18.45 4.40 -13.91
C THR A 155 17.56 4.09 -12.73
N GLY A 156 18.10 3.46 -11.72
CA GLY A 156 17.36 3.16 -10.50
C GLY A 156 18.18 2.33 -9.54
N THR A 157 17.95 2.62 -8.28
CA THR A 157 18.55 1.88 -7.18
C THR A 157 17.43 1.31 -6.35
N LYS A 158 17.67 0.15 -5.77
CA LYS A 158 16.82 -0.31 -4.70
C LYS A 158 17.39 0.21 -3.39
N TYR A 159 16.54 0.89 -2.69
CA TYR A 159 16.64 1.75 -1.54
C TYR A 159 17.36 1.18 -0.30
N ASP A 160 17.08 1.76 0.84
CA ASP A 160 17.66 1.39 2.13
C ASP A 160 17.62 -0.12 2.37
N VAL A 161 18.79 -0.71 2.63
CA VAL A 161 18.93 -2.14 2.92
C VAL A 161 19.42 -2.30 4.34
N THR A 162 18.68 -3.04 5.15
CA THR A 162 19.11 -3.46 6.48
C THR A 162 19.55 -4.92 6.41
N THR A 163 20.77 -5.23 6.83
CA THR A 163 21.36 -6.56 6.75
C THR A 163 22.02 -6.96 8.07
N GLU A 164 22.11 -8.25 8.34
CA GLU A 164 22.81 -8.74 9.53
C GLU A 164 24.31 -8.43 9.45
N LEU A 165 24.88 -7.99 10.58
CA LEU A 165 26.30 -7.68 10.70
C LEU A 165 27.17 -8.91 10.37
N GLY A 166 28.11 -8.74 9.48
CA GLY A 166 29.02 -9.82 9.06
C GLY A 166 28.45 -10.71 7.95
N THR A 167 27.22 -10.47 7.50
CA THR A 167 26.64 -11.16 6.34
C THR A 167 26.88 -10.37 5.04
N MET A 168 26.44 -10.94 3.90
CA MET A 168 26.56 -10.26 2.62
C MET A 168 25.46 -9.20 2.47
N PHE A 169 25.86 -7.94 2.40
CA PHE A 169 25.01 -6.90 1.86
C PHE A 169 24.84 -7.15 0.36
N THR A 170 23.60 -7.10 -0.14
CA THR A 170 23.30 -7.22 -1.56
C THR A 170 22.30 -6.17 -1.99
N ALA A 171 22.56 -5.52 -3.12
CA ALA A 171 21.65 -4.56 -3.74
C ALA A 171 21.63 -4.71 -5.25
N LYS A 172 20.55 -4.26 -5.87
CA LYS A 172 20.37 -4.23 -7.32
C LYS A 172 20.34 -2.78 -7.79
N VAL A 173 21.18 -2.45 -8.76
CA VAL A 173 21.26 -1.13 -9.37
C VAL A 173 20.94 -1.24 -10.85
N GLY A 174 19.90 -0.55 -11.28
CA GLY A 174 19.52 -0.50 -12.70
C GLY A 174 20.49 0.36 -13.48
N VAL A 175 20.86 -0.08 -14.70
CA VAL A 175 21.68 0.67 -15.63
C VAL A 175 21.03 0.71 -17.01
N GLN A 176 21.30 1.76 -17.76
CA GLN A 176 20.81 1.92 -19.14
C GLN A 176 21.90 2.51 -20.02
N ASN A 177 22.03 1.95 -21.20
CA ASN A 177 22.77 2.56 -22.29
C ASN A 177 21.89 3.65 -22.95
N PHE A 178 22.24 4.91 -22.80
CA PHE A 178 21.54 6.02 -23.46
C PHE A 178 22.11 6.38 -24.86
N SER A 179 23.03 5.57 -25.38
CA SER A 179 23.59 5.74 -26.71
C SER A 179 22.77 5.00 -27.76
N ASN A 180 22.86 5.46 -29.02
CA ASN A 180 22.32 4.78 -30.21
C ASN A 180 23.23 3.66 -30.72
N THR A 181 24.33 3.37 -30.04
CA THR A 181 25.29 2.30 -30.33
C THR A 181 25.37 1.33 -29.13
N ALA A 182 25.70 0.08 -29.42
CA ALA A 182 25.87 -0.90 -28.36
C ALA A 182 27.18 -0.65 -27.58
N ILE A 183 27.12 -0.88 -26.25
CA ILE A 183 28.28 -0.88 -25.35
C ILE A 183 28.74 -2.32 -25.19
N SER A 184 30.01 -2.61 -25.52
CA SER A 184 30.55 -3.97 -25.52
C SER A 184 30.91 -4.54 -24.16
N GLY A 185 30.97 -3.69 -23.13
CA GLY A 185 31.22 -4.04 -21.76
C GLY A 185 31.21 -2.83 -20.84
N TYR A 186 31.00 -3.03 -19.57
CA TYR A 186 31.02 -1.95 -18.59
C TYR A 186 31.49 -2.45 -17.23
N ARG A 187 31.84 -1.54 -16.34
CA ARG A 187 32.41 -1.80 -15.02
C ARG A 187 31.60 -1.08 -13.95
N TYR A 188 31.76 -1.51 -12.72
CA TYR A 188 31.26 -0.77 -11.56
C TYR A 188 32.30 -0.75 -10.43
N THR A 189 32.24 0.29 -9.63
CA THR A 189 32.85 0.37 -8.30
C THR A 189 31.78 0.67 -7.28
N CYS A 190 31.94 0.10 -6.09
CA CYS A 190 31.06 0.33 -4.96
C CYS A 190 31.91 0.83 -3.78
N LYS A 191 31.52 1.97 -3.19
CA LYS A 191 32.20 2.57 -2.03
C LYS A 191 31.24 2.65 -0.86
N ALA A 192 31.70 2.22 0.31
CA ALA A 192 30.99 2.38 1.57
C ALA A 192 31.92 3.07 2.58
N GLY A 193 31.44 4.14 3.22
CA GLY A 193 32.26 4.96 4.10
C GLY A 193 33.55 5.52 3.43
N GLY A 194 33.49 5.78 2.13
CA GLY A 194 34.62 6.29 1.32
C GLY A 194 35.65 5.23 0.87
N ASN A 195 35.51 3.97 1.28
CA ASN A 195 36.39 2.87 0.89
C ASN A 195 35.73 2.03 -0.23
N THR A 196 36.50 1.61 -1.22
CA THR A 196 36.05 0.63 -2.21
C THR A 196 35.81 -0.71 -1.52
N VAL A 197 34.59 -1.21 -1.62
CA VAL A 197 34.13 -2.44 -0.96
C VAL A 197 33.77 -3.54 -1.96
N ALA A 198 33.46 -3.16 -3.19
CA ALA A 198 33.25 -4.07 -4.30
C ALA A 198 33.62 -3.39 -5.62
N GLU A 199 34.05 -4.17 -6.58
CA GLU A 199 34.24 -3.76 -7.97
C GLU A 199 34.01 -4.95 -8.88
N GLY A 200 33.66 -4.69 -10.13
CA GLY A 200 33.42 -5.75 -11.10
C GLY A 200 33.31 -5.25 -12.52
N SER A 201 33.37 -6.19 -13.46
CA SER A 201 33.21 -5.92 -14.89
C SER A 201 32.23 -6.91 -15.52
N PHE A 202 31.46 -6.42 -16.47
CA PHE A 202 30.53 -7.19 -17.26
C PHE A 202 30.99 -7.20 -18.72
N ASN A 203 31.45 -8.37 -19.16
CA ASN A 203 31.87 -8.60 -20.54
C ASN A 203 30.69 -9.06 -21.39
N LYS A 204 29.65 -8.24 -21.43
CA LYS A 204 28.45 -8.50 -22.22
C LYS A 204 28.06 -7.25 -22.99
N VAL A 205 27.43 -7.47 -24.14
CA VAL A 205 26.90 -6.38 -24.95
C VAL A 205 25.63 -5.84 -24.29
N LEU A 206 25.59 -4.54 -24.11
CA LEU A 206 24.39 -3.80 -23.78
C LEU A 206 23.96 -3.01 -25.03
N ASP A 207 22.91 -3.50 -25.66
CA ASP A 207 22.41 -2.94 -26.92
C ASP A 207 22.12 -1.44 -26.82
N ALA A 208 22.00 -0.78 -27.95
CA ALA A 208 21.54 0.61 -28.01
C ALA A 208 20.23 0.76 -27.21
N PHE A 209 20.19 1.74 -26.31
CA PHE A 209 19.08 2.00 -25.38
C PHE A 209 18.73 0.82 -24.45
N GLY A 210 19.56 -0.23 -24.45
CA GLY A 210 19.38 -1.42 -23.63
C GLY A 210 19.49 -1.13 -22.13
N ARG A 211 18.88 -2.00 -21.32
CA ARG A 211 18.89 -1.93 -19.86
C ARG A 211 19.44 -3.20 -19.26
N ASP A 212 20.04 -3.05 -18.08
CA ASP A 212 20.58 -4.16 -17.31
C ASP A 212 20.51 -3.87 -15.81
N THR A 213 20.95 -4.83 -14.99
CA THR A 213 21.01 -4.71 -13.53
C THR A 213 22.37 -5.12 -13.02
N VAL A 214 23.04 -4.24 -12.30
CA VAL A 214 24.25 -4.53 -11.54
C VAL A 214 23.87 -5.07 -10.17
N ASN A 215 24.38 -6.25 -9.82
CA ASN A 215 24.28 -6.79 -8.48
C ASN A 215 25.53 -6.38 -7.70
N VAL A 216 25.34 -5.52 -6.69
CA VAL A 216 26.37 -5.12 -5.75
C VAL A 216 26.33 -6.04 -4.54
N ALA A 217 27.45 -6.63 -4.16
CA ALA A 217 27.55 -7.51 -3.00
C ALA A 217 28.89 -7.35 -2.31
N PHE A 218 28.90 -7.19 -0.97
CA PHE A 218 30.09 -7.15 -0.13
C PHE A 218 29.74 -7.51 1.32
N ASN A 219 30.76 -7.88 2.13
CA ASN A 219 30.53 -8.22 3.53
C ASN A 219 30.21 -6.97 4.37
N SER A 220 29.11 -7.00 5.11
CA SER A 220 28.61 -5.88 5.91
C SER A 220 29.42 -5.59 7.19
N ALA A 221 30.39 -6.43 7.57
CA ALA A 221 31.22 -6.25 8.79
C ALA A 221 32.03 -4.95 8.80
N ILE A 222 32.13 -4.25 7.67
CA ILE A 222 32.76 -2.94 7.55
C ILE A 222 31.99 -1.80 8.22
N VAL A 223 30.72 -2.04 8.60
CA VAL A 223 29.81 -1.04 9.16
C VAL A 223 29.45 -1.42 10.59
N ALA A 224 29.46 -0.45 11.48
CA ALA A 224 29.01 -0.66 12.85
C ALA A 224 27.48 -0.88 12.88
N LYS A 225 27.03 -1.69 13.84
CA LYS A 225 25.61 -1.92 14.11
C LYS A 225 24.83 -0.61 14.28
N GLY A 226 23.66 -0.51 13.69
CA GLY A 226 22.73 0.62 13.84
C GLY A 226 23.13 1.89 13.07
N VAL A 227 24.28 1.89 12.42
CA VAL A 227 24.74 3.05 11.65
C VAL A 227 24.24 2.93 10.21
N LYS A 228 23.49 3.94 9.78
CA LYS A 228 23.07 4.09 8.38
C LYS A 228 24.17 4.81 7.61
N ILE A 229 24.78 4.15 6.64
CA ILE A 229 25.83 4.73 5.81
C ILE A 229 25.42 4.78 4.35
N PRO A 230 25.88 5.81 3.59
CA PRO A 230 25.75 5.82 2.15
C PRO A 230 26.68 4.77 1.53
N VAL A 231 26.16 4.07 0.55
CA VAL A 231 26.88 3.17 -0.34
C VAL A 231 26.79 3.76 -1.74
N GLU A 232 27.87 4.30 -2.23
CA GLU A 232 27.96 4.89 -3.56
C GLU A 232 28.29 3.81 -4.59
N VAL A 233 27.50 3.70 -5.62
CA VAL A 233 27.73 2.80 -6.76
C VAL A 233 27.96 3.65 -8.00
N GLU A 234 29.12 3.51 -8.61
CA GLU A 234 29.49 4.13 -9.87
C GLU A 234 29.57 3.07 -10.97
N VAL A 235 28.93 3.30 -12.10
CA VAL A 235 29.05 2.46 -13.29
C VAL A 235 29.71 3.25 -14.41
N PHE A 236 30.51 2.61 -15.26
CA PHE A 236 31.19 3.29 -16.34
C PHE A 236 31.54 2.35 -17.51
N ALA A 237 31.45 2.89 -18.71
CA ALA A 237 31.85 2.24 -19.94
C ALA A 237 33.04 3.01 -20.58
N ASP A 238 33.81 2.32 -21.38
CA ASP A 238 34.90 2.99 -22.12
C ASP A 238 34.30 3.99 -23.10
N GLY A 239 34.82 5.22 -23.06
CA GLY A 239 34.33 6.32 -23.92
C GLY A 239 33.05 6.99 -23.41
N ASP A 240 32.58 6.69 -22.20
CA ASP A 240 31.47 7.40 -21.58
C ASP A 240 31.77 8.89 -21.44
N GLY A 241 30.99 9.70 -22.12
CA GLY A 241 31.20 11.16 -22.17
C GLY A 241 30.35 11.95 -21.18
N TYR A 242 29.55 11.29 -20.30
CA TYR A 242 28.72 11.99 -19.34
C TYR A 242 28.65 11.28 -17.96
N ALA A 243 29.75 11.38 -17.22
CA ALA A 243 29.90 10.71 -15.92
C ALA A 243 28.96 11.22 -14.81
N ALA A 244 28.20 12.29 -15.03
CA ALA A 244 27.34 12.87 -13.98
C ALA A 244 26.09 12.03 -13.66
N ASP A 245 25.71 11.09 -14.54
CA ASP A 245 24.58 10.17 -14.34
C ASP A 245 25.01 8.72 -14.08
N ASN A 246 26.33 8.50 -13.86
CA ASN A 246 26.92 7.19 -13.63
C ASN A 246 26.82 6.73 -12.19
N THR A 247 26.39 7.56 -11.25
CA THR A 247 26.43 7.27 -9.82
C THR A 247 25.04 7.15 -9.22
N ALA A 248 24.91 6.26 -8.25
CA ALA A 248 23.75 6.15 -7.38
C ALA A 248 24.17 5.98 -5.93
N THR A 249 23.39 6.50 -4.99
CA THR A 249 23.61 6.30 -3.58
C THR A 249 22.52 5.40 -3.02
N LEU A 250 22.93 4.27 -2.47
CA LEU A 250 22.13 3.40 -1.63
C LEU A 250 22.41 3.72 -0.16
N TYR A 251 21.55 3.24 0.72
CA TYR A 251 21.83 3.34 2.15
C TYR A 251 21.81 1.94 2.77
N MET A 252 22.86 1.64 3.55
CA MET A 252 22.99 0.39 4.27
C MET A 252 22.96 0.65 5.77
N SER A 253 22.26 -0.19 6.51
CA SER A 253 22.36 -0.31 7.96
C SER A 253 22.55 -1.78 8.35
N THR A 254 23.13 -2.03 9.53
CA THR A 254 23.38 -3.39 10.02
C THR A 254 22.72 -3.63 11.36
N TYR A 255 22.32 -4.86 11.63
CA TYR A 255 21.82 -5.33 12.91
C TYR A 255 22.57 -6.57 13.37
N ASP A 256 22.38 -6.94 14.64
CA ASP A 256 22.86 -8.18 15.23
C ASP A 256 21.65 -8.96 15.75
N GLU A 257 21.28 -10.05 15.06
CA GLU A 257 20.11 -10.86 15.38
C GLU A 257 20.15 -11.39 16.82
N ALA A 258 21.32 -11.79 17.30
CA ALA A 258 21.49 -12.33 18.64
C ALA A 258 21.17 -11.31 19.76
N ASN A 259 21.19 -10.02 19.45
CA ASN A 259 20.91 -8.93 20.38
C ASN A 259 19.59 -8.19 20.09
N THR A 260 18.73 -8.73 19.23
CA THR A 260 17.42 -8.15 18.96
C THR A 260 16.50 -8.31 20.18
N LYS A 261 16.01 -7.18 20.72
CA LYS A 261 15.27 -7.14 21.98
C LYS A 261 13.78 -7.39 21.82
N TYR A 262 13.22 -7.06 20.67
CA TYR A 262 11.78 -6.94 20.51
C TYR A 262 11.23 -8.09 19.69
N HIS A 263 10.13 -8.65 20.17
CA HIS A 263 9.35 -9.59 19.40
C HIS A 263 8.56 -8.85 18.32
N HIS A 264 8.59 -9.37 17.09
CA HIS A 264 7.82 -8.81 15.99
C HIS A 264 6.39 -9.33 16.06
N ASN A 265 5.45 -8.41 16.28
CA ASN A 265 4.03 -8.63 16.14
C ASN A 265 3.56 -7.99 14.84
N MET A 266 3.26 -8.80 13.86
CA MET A 266 2.81 -8.36 12.55
C MET A 266 1.39 -7.78 12.63
N LEU A 267 1.17 -6.63 11.97
CA LEU A 267 -0.16 -6.11 11.73
C LEU A 267 -0.77 -6.77 10.47
N LEU A 268 -1.91 -7.43 10.64
CA LEU A 268 -2.74 -7.91 9.54
C LEU A 268 -3.97 -7.01 9.44
N GLU A 269 -4.07 -6.19 8.41
CA GLU A 269 -5.24 -5.38 8.11
C GLU A 269 -6.05 -6.09 7.02
N GLU A 270 -7.21 -6.61 7.40
CA GLU A 270 -8.16 -7.27 6.49
C GLU A 270 -9.17 -6.27 5.94
N PHE A 271 -9.47 -6.34 4.65
CA PHE A 271 -10.58 -5.63 4.02
C PHE A 271 -11.72 -6.59 3.76
N SER A 272 -12.85 -6.33 4.41
CA SER A 272 -14.05 -7.16 4.35
C SER A 272 -15.30 -6.28 4.33
N THR A 273 -16.45 -6.83 3.94
CA THR A 273 -17.76 -6.19 4.11
C THR A 273 -18.86 -7.23 4.23
N GLU A 274 -19.99 -6.88 4.87
CA GLU A 274 -21.17 -7.75 4.95
C GLU A 274 -21.75 -8.08 3.57
N GLU A 275 -21.57 -7.19 2.58
CA GLU A 275 -22.05 -7.35 1.20
C GLU A 275 -21.15 -8.24 0.33
N CYS A 276 -20.00 -8.66 0.84
CA CYS A 276 -19.01 -9.44 0.11
C CYS A 276 -19.25 -10.95 0.25
N GLY A 277 -19.78 -11.60 -0.78
CA GLY A 277 -20.07 -13.04 -0.75
C GLY A 277 -18.84 -13.98 -0.66
N ASN A 278 -17.63 -13.49 -0.96
CA ASN A 278 -16.39 -14.24 -0.85
C ASN A 278 -15.65 -14.01 0.46
N CYS A 279 -16.02 -12.98 1.24
CA CYS A 279 -15.35 -12.62 2.48
C CYS A 279 -15.44 -13.70 3.57
N PRO A 280 -16.55 -14.43 3.77
CA PRO A 280 -16.59 -15.54 4.72
C PRO A 280 -15.49 -16.59 4.52
N ARG A 281 -15.12 -16.85 3.26
CA ARG A 281 -14.02 -17.79 2.94
C ARG A 281 -12.68 -17.24 3.42
N ALA A 282 -12.41 -15.95 3.19
CA ALA A 282 -11.16 -15.32 3.60
C ALA A 282 -11.05 -15.21 5.12
N ILE A 283 -12.13 -14.83 5.81
CA ILE A 283 -12.21 -14.80 7.27
C ILE A 283 -11.90 -16.19 7.84
N ASN A 284 -12.54 -17.25 7.31
CA ASN A 284 -12.26 -18.61 7.74
C ASN A 284 -10.80 -19.03 7.46
N THR A 285 -10.20 -18.60 6.35
CA THR A 285 -8.77 -18.81 6.08
C THR A 285 -7.89 -18.20 7.15
N ILE A 286 -8.14 -16.94 7.53
CA ILE A 286 -7.39 -16.24 8.56
C ILE A 286 -7.58 -16.94 9.91
N GLU A 287 -8.82 -17.27 10.30
CA GLU A 287 -9.13 -17.99 11.54
C GLU A 287 -8.39 -19.34 11.62
N GLN A 288 -8.39 -20.14 10.56
CA GLN A 288 -7.63 -21.39 10.50
C GLN A 288 -6.12 -21.20 10.71
N CYS A 289 -5.56 -20.12 10.18
CA CYS A 289 -4.15 -19.79 10.40
C CYS A 289 -3.91 -19.38 11.88
N MET A 290 -4.80 -18.57 12.46
CA MET A 290 -4.68 -18.19 13.88
C MET A 290 -4.74 -19.43 14.79
N GLU A 291 -5.64 -20.39 14.53
CA GLU A 291 -5.73 -21.67 15.25
C GLU A 291 -4.46 -22.53 15.13
N GLN A 292 -3.67 -22.36 14.06
CA GLN A 292 -2.35 -22.99 13.90
C GLN A 292 -1.24 -22.31 14.75
N GLY A 293 -1.57 -21.25 15.51
CA GLY A 293 -0.68 -20.60 16.45
C GLY A 293 -0.10 -19.28 15.97
N TYR A 294 -0.53 -18.75 14.81
CA TYR A 294 -0.12 -17.42 14.35
C TYR A 294 -0.73 -16.28 15.17
N ASP A 295 -1.81 -16.54 15.94
CA ASP A 295 -2.45 -15.59 16.88
C ASP A 295 -1.47 -14.97 17.90
N LYS A 296 -0.33 -15.62 18.15
CA LYS A 296 0.72 -15.13 19.06
C LYS A 296 1.54 -14.00 18.49
N ASN A 297 1.66 -13.93 17.17
CA ASN A 297 2.57 -13.04 16.45
C ASN A 297 1.84 -12.17 15.41
N VAL A 298 0.51 -12.34 15.27
CA VAL A 298 -0.32 -11.60 14.32
C VAL A 298 -1.40 -10.84 15.09
N ILE A 299 -1.47 -9.55 14.85
CA ILE A 299 -2.53 -8.69 15.39
C ILE A 299 -3.42 -8.28 14.22
N GLN A 300 -4.66 -8.75 14.24
CA GLN A 300 -5.63 -8.51 13.17
C GLN A 300 -6.42 -7.23 13.43
N VAL A 301 -6.69 -6.48 12.36
CA VAL A 301 -7.61 -5.36 12.26
C VAL A 301 -8.48 -5.59 11.02
N THR A 302 -9.80 -5.62 11.18
CA THR A 302 -10.72 -5.79 10.05
C THR A 302 -11.36 -4.45 9.71
N HIS A 303 -11.07 -3.94 8.51
CA HIS A 303 -11.67 -2.76 7.93
C HIS A 303 -12.87 -3.14 7.08
N HIS A 304 -14.02 -2.55 7.34
CA HIS A 304 -15.21 -2.73 6.52
C HIS A 304 -15.18 -1.79 5.31
N ALA A 305 -14.32 -2.16 4.34
CA ALA A 305 -14.02 -1.39 3.13
C ALA A 305 -13.58 -2.31 1.98
N GLY A 306 -13.30 -1.70 0.83
CA GLY A 306 -12.76 -2.39 -0.35
C GLY A 306 -13.83 -2.90 -1.33
N TYR A 307 -15.08 -2.95 -0.90
CA TYR A 307 -16.25 -3.31 -1.71
C TYR A 307 -17.42 -2.37 -1.36
N ASN A 308 -18.67 -2.83 -1.39
CA ASN A 308 -19.78 -2.02 -0.90
C ASN A 308 -19.65 -1.79 0.61
N TYR A 309 -19.96 -0.58 1.06
CA TYR A 309 -19.98 -0.26 2.49
C TYR A 309 -21.20 -0.89 3.17
N ASP A 310 -21.09 -1.13 4.46
CA ASP A 310 -22.07 -1.80 5.28
C ASP A 310 -22.27 -1.12 6.65
N PHE A 311 -23.02 -1.74 7.55
CA PHE A 311 -23.31 -1.23 8.89
C PHE A 311 -22.08 -1.08 9.80
N LEU A 312 -21.02 -1.81 9.54
CA LEU A 312 -19.78 -1.78 10.31
C LEU A 312 -18.78 -0.78 9.74
N SER A 313 -19.02 -0.25 8.52
CA SER A 313 -18.15 0.70 7.85
C SER A 313 -18.12 2.06 8.56
N THR A 314 -16.93 2.61 8.74
CA THR A 314 -16.71 3.95 9.28
C THR A 314 -16.20 4.91 8.20
N ALA A 315 -16.20 6.22 8.48
CA ALA A 315 -15.62 7.20 7.58
C ALA A 315 -14.10 7.01 7.39
N ASP A 316 -13.42 6.48 8.39
CA ASP A 316 -11.99 6.18 8.34
C ASP A 316 -11.69 4.96 7.47
N ASP A 317 -12.57 3.94 7.45
CA ASP A 317 -12.43 2.78 6.57
C ASP A 317 -12.35 3.18 5.10
N LYS A 318 -13.12 4.20 4.69
CA LYS A 318 -13.04 4.74 3.34
C LYS A 318 -11.66 5.33 3.00
N GLN A 319 -10.99 5.94 3.97
CA GLN A 319 -9.65 6.49 3.77
C GLN A 319 -8.61 5.38 3.60
N MET A 320 -8.82 4.20 4.18
CA MET A 320 -7.95 3.04 4.01
C MET A 320 -7.94 2.51 2.58
N GLU A 321 -8.96 2.79 1.78
CA GLU A 321 -8.98 2.45 0.35
C GLU A 321 -7.89 3.15 -0.46
N TRP A 322 -7.26 4.20 0.09
CA TRP A 322 -6.09 4.84 -0.50
C TRP A 322 -4.95 3.84 -0.81
N PHE A 323 -4.77 2.81 0.01
CA PHE A 323 -3.74 1.80 -0.19
C PHE A 323 -3.93 0.94 -1.45
N TYR A 324 -5.13 0.89 -2.03
CA TYR A 324 -5.35 0.22 -3.30
C TYR A 324 -4.76 0.96 -4.50
N GLY A 325 -4.42 2.25 -4.32
CA GLY A 325 -3.97 3.09 -5.42
C GLY A 325 -5.09 3.32 -6.45
N ASN A 326 -4.71 3.50 -7.71
CA ASN A 326 -5.65 3.88 -8.77
C ASN A 326 -6.35 2.70 -9.46
N ASP A 327 -6.18 1.48 -8.98
CA ASP A 327 -6.66 0.27 -9.66
C ASP A 327 -8.04 -0.23 -9.21
N GLY A 328 -8.70 0.55 -8.36
CA GLY A 328 -9.99 0.20 -7.75
C GLY A 328 -9.82 -0.76 -6.55
N SER A 329 -10.67 -0.56 -5.56
CA SER A 329 -10.73 -1.39 -4.36
C SER A 329 -11.43 -2.73 -4.63
N TYR A 330 -11.17 -3.72 -3.79
CA TYR A 330 -11.81 -5.03 -3.79
C TYR A 330 -11.76 -5.66 -2.39
N ALA A 331 -12.71 -6.55 -2.10
CA ALA A 331 -12.70 -7.42 -0.94
C ALA A 331 -13.03 -8.88 -1.38
N PRO A 332 -12.52 -9.92 -0.70
CA PRO A 332 -11.61 -9.86 0.44
C PRO A 332 -10.18 -9.52 0.02
N ALA A 333 -9.49 -8.74 0.85
CA ALA A 333 -8.09 -8.39 0.66
C ALA A 333 -7.38 -8.19 2.01
N ALA A 334 -6.07 -8.15 2.02
CA ALA A 334 -5.30 -7.89 3.23
C ALA A 334 -4.02 -7.10 2.96
N MET A 335 -3.54 -6.39 3.98
CA MET A 335 -2.18 -5.87 4.06
C MET A 335 -1.46 -6.53 5.23
N LEU A 336 -0.18 -6.84 5.04
CA LEU A 336 0.70 -7.42 6.04
C LEU A 336 1.79 -6.39 6.35
N ASP A 337 1.77 -5.78 7.53
CA ASP A 337 2.63 -4.65 7.93
C ASP A 337 2.61 -3.48 6.92
N ARG A 338 1.59 -3.32 6.11
CA ARG A 338 1.51 -2.37 5.00
C ARG A 338 2.72 -2.44 4.06
N LEU A 339 3.32 -3.63 3.97
CA LEU A 339 4.53 -3.86 3.19
C LEU A 339 4.20 -4.33 1.78
N SER A 340 4.73 -3.63 0.77
CA SER A 340 4.65 -4.07 -0.62
C SER A 340 5.76 -5.08 -0.92
N ASP A 341 5.59 -6.32 -0.43
CA ASP A 341 6.58 -7.41 -0.57
C ASP A 341 6.27 -8.27 -1.82
N GLU A 342 7.25 -8.37 -2.72
CA GLU A 342 7.07 -9.09 -4.00
C GLU A 342 6.89 -10.61 -3.80
N LYS A 343 7.55 -11.19 -2.78
CA LYS A 343 7.41 -12.62 -2.48
C LYS A 343 6.01 -12.96 -1.97
N CYS A 344 5.45 -12.09 -1.11
CA CYS A 344 4.07 -12.22 -0.65
C CYS A 344 3.08 -12.06 -1.80
N LYS A 345 3.29 -11.08 -2.69
CA LYS A 345 2.45 -10.85 -3.86
C LYS A 345 2.50 -11.99 -4.87
N GLU A 346 3.67 -12.60 -5.07
CA GLU A 346 3.81 -13.77 -5.93
C GLU A 346 2.99 -14.96 -5.40
N ALA A 347 2.96 -15.13 -4.09
CA ALA A 347 2.21 -16.23 -3.45
C ALA A 347 0.70 -15.98 -3.39
N LEU A 348 0.26 -14.76 -3.07
CA LEU A 348 -1.14 -14.45 -2.78
C LEU A 348 -1.87 -13.72 -3.92
N GLY A 349 -1.12 -13.16 -4.85
CA GLY A 349 -1.63 -12.20 -5.81
C GLY A 349 -1.78 -10.81 -5.18
N GLY A 350 -1.38 -9.79 -5.92
CA GLY A 350 -1.42 -8.40 -5.50
C GLY A 350 -1.03 -7.50 -6.66
N LYS A 351 -1.20 -6.20 -6.48
CA LYS A 351 -0.87 -5.22 -7.52
C LYS A 351 0.54 -4.67 -7.29
N ALA A 352 1.31 -4.51 -8.36
CA ALA A 352 2.57 -3.78 -8.28
C ALA A 352 2.32 -2.34 -7.78
N GLY A 353 3.14 -1.86 -6.85
CA GLY A 353 3.00 -0.51 -6.30
C GLY A 353 1.85 -0.33 -5.30
N SER A 354 1.33 -1.40 -4.70
CA SER A 354 0.36 -1.37 -3.61
C SER A 354 0.73 -2.40 -2.54
N PRO A 355 0.52 -2.16 -1.25
CA PRO A 355 0.70 -3.16 -0.20
C PRO A 355 -0.49 -4.12 -0.09
N VAL A 356 -1.57 -3.91 -0.82
CA VAL A 356 -2.79 -4.73 -0.76
C VAL A 356 -2.63 -6.01 -1.57
N MET A 357 -2.98 -7.13 -0.96
CA MET A 357 -2.90 -8.48 -1.52
C MET A 357 -4.22 -9.23 -1.34
N SER A 358 -4.46 -10.24 -2.16
CA SER A 358 -5.61 -11.12 -1.97
C SER A 358 -5.39 -12.06 -0.79
N VAL A 359 -6.47 -12.46 -0.12
CA VAL A 359 -6.43 -13.55 0.85
C VAL A 359 -6.59 -14.88 0.12
N GLY A 360 -5.53 -15.69 0.13
CA GLY A 360 -5.51 -17.02 -0.48
C GLY A 360 -6.33 -18.05 0.31
N TYR A 361 -5.98 -19.33 0.16
CA TYR A 361 -6.41 -20.40 1.04
C TYR A 361 -5.38 -20.63 2.16
N ALA A 362 -5.72 -21.35 3.21
CA ALA A 362 -4.86 -21.52 4.38
C ALA A 362 -3.49 -22.15 4.05
N ASP A 363 -3.42 -23.04 3.07
CA ASP A 363 -2.19 -23.68 2.59
C ASP A 363 -1.22 -22.71 1.88
N THR A 364 -1.74 -21.64 1.30
CA THR A 364 -0.93 -20.58 0.68
C THR A 364 -0.71 -19.39 1.62
N PHE A 365 -1.68 -19.07 2.48
CA PHE A 365 -1.64 -17.92 3.38
C PHE A 365 -0.73 -18.16 4.60
N ALA A 366 -0.78 -19.36 5.22
CA ALA A 366 0.03 -19.69 6.38
C ALA A 366 1.55 -19.60 6.15
N PRO A 367 2.13 -20.10 5.02
CA PRO A 367 3.55 -19.89 4.72
C PRO A 367 3.94 -18.41 4.60
N VAL A 368 3.04 -17.56 4.07
CA VAL A 368 3.26 -16.11 3.97
C VAL A 368 3.24 -15.48 5.35
N LEU A 369 2.31 -15.86 6.23
CA LEU A 369 2.32 -15.41 7.63
C LEU A 369 3.61 -15.85 8.34
N GLY A 370 4.06 -17.08 8.14
CA GLY A 370 5.34 -17.57 8.68
C GLY A 370 6.54 -16.75 8.23
N TYR A 371 6.59 -16.41 6.95
CA TYR A 371 7.62 -15.53 6.41
C TYR A 371 7.55 -14.12 7.01
N MET A 372 6.38 -13.53 7.08
CA MET A 372 6.21 -12.16 7.60
C MET A 372 6.47 -12.06 9.10
N THR A 373 6.00 -13.03 9.90
CA THR A 373 6.21 -13.04 11.35
C THR A 373 7.65 -13.39 11.75
N SER A 374 8.46 -13.97 10.86
CA SER A 374 9.88 -14.21 11.09
C SER A 374 10.75 -12.96 10.95
N ARG A 375 10.19 -11.83 10.54
CA ARG A 375 10.92 -10.57 10.44
C ARG A 375 11.33 -10.07 11.83
N LEU A 376 12.41 -9.31 11.88
CA LEU A 376 12.91 -8.73 13.11
C LEU A 376 12.26 -7.37 13.39
N ALA A 377 12.01 -7.08 14.66
CA ALA A 377 11.56 -5.77 15.11
C ALA A 377 12.68 -5.05 15.89
N PHE A 378 12.86 -3.77 15.61
CA PHE A 378 13.83 -2.89 16.26
C PHE A 378 13.15 -1.80 17.09
N VAL A 379 11.84 -1.90 17.24
CA VAL A 379 11.01 -1.06 18.10
C VAL A 379 9.96 -1.92 18.77
N GLY A 380 9.79 -1.73 20.09
CA GLY A 380 8.73 -2.34 20.89
C GLY A 380 7.58 -1.37 21.07
N VAL A 381 6.34 -1.86 21.04
CA VAL A 381 5.11 -1.09 21.22
C VAL A 381 4.24 -1.81 22.24
N THR A 382 3.96 -1.16 23.37
CA THR A 382 3.20 -1.78 24.46
C THR A 382 2.07 -0.85 24.91
N PRO A 383 0.85 -1.07 24.40
CA PRO A 383 -0.33 -0.38 24.91
C PRO A 383 -0.77 -0.98 26.24
N THR A 384 -1.19 -0.13 27.18
CA THR A 384 -1.87 -0.46 28.42
C THR A 384 -3.08 0.45 28.61
N CYS A 385 -4.14 -0.05 29.23
CA CYS A 385 -5.36 0.70 29.41
C CYS A 385 -5.90 0.59 30.83
N THR A 386 -6.65 1.62 31.26
CA THR A 386 -7.57 1.54 32.40
C THR A 386 -8.95 2.00 31.95
N TYR A 387 -9.99 1.30 32.39
CA TYR A 387 -11.37 1.58 31.99
C TYR A 387 -12.23 1.94 33.21
N ASP A 388 -12.92 3.07 33.13
CA ASP A 388 -13.96 3.47 34.09
C ASP A 388 -15.34 3.16 33.51
N ALA A 389 -16.00 2.14 34.04
CA ALA A 389 -17.31 1.69 33.58
C ALA A 389 -18.42 2.74 33.77
N THR A 390 -18.31 3.63 34.77
CA THR A 390 -19.32 4.65 35.06
C THR A 390 -19.36 5.75 33.98
N THR A 391 -18.20 6.15 33.53
CA THR A 391 -18.05 7.22 32.52
C THR A 391 -17.75 6.68 31.13
N ARG A 392 -17.58 5.37 30.96
CA ARG A 392 -17.11 4.67 29.77
C ARG A 392 -15.77 5.21 29.25
N ARG A 393 -14.97 5.80 30.16
CA ARG A 393 -13.70 6.42 29.85
C ARG A 393 -12.59 5.39 29.82
N LEU A 394 -11.83 5.41 28.75
CA LEU A 394 -10.64 4.61 28.53
C LEU A 394 -9.42 5.52 28.55
N ASP A 395 -8.52 5.34 29.51
CA ASP A 395 -7.21 5.98 29.55
C ASP A 395 -6.18 5.00 28.99
N ILE A 396 -5.56 5.38 27.89
CA ILE A 396 -4.62 4.55 27.12
C ILE A 396 -3.21 5.11 27.32
N THR A 397 -2.25 4.27 27.68
CA THR A 397 -0.84 4.60 27.69
C THR A 397 -0.12 3.68 26.70
N VAL A 398 0.67 4.24 25.80
CA VAL A 398 1.50 3.48 24.86
C VAL A 398 2.96 3.76 25.18
N ASP A 399 3.67 2.74 25.65
CA ASP A 399 5.11 2.75 25.82
C ASP A 399 5.78 2.26 24.56
N ILE A 400 6.78 3.02 24.07
CA ILE A 400 7.52 2.73 22.87
C ILE A 400 9.00 2.75 23.22
N GLU A 401 9.71 1.68 22.88
CA GLU A 401 11.17 1.60 23.07
C GLU A 401 11.83 1.13 21.77
N LYS A 402 12.91 1.80 21.35
CA LYS A 402 13.63 1.48 20.12
C LYS A 402 15.06 1.00 20.37
N ASP A 403 15.57 0.24 19.41
CA ASP A 403 16.99 -0.06 19.25
C ASP A 403 17.64 1.01 18.33
N GLU A 404 18.97 1.13 18.35
CA GLU A 404 19.71 2.04 17.47
C GLU A 404 19.49 1.75 15.97
N VAL A 405 19.19 0.50 15.61
CA VAL A 405 18.89 0.10 14.22
C VAL A 405 17.61 0.75 13.70
N PHE A 406 16.64 1.00 14.58
CA PHE A 406 15.37 1.62 14.21
C PHE A 406 15.54 3.02 13.62
N ASP A 407 16.50 3.81 14.13
CA ASP A 407 16.80 5.15 13.60
C ASP A 407 17.28 5.12 12.13
N ALA A 408 17.89 4.01 11.73
CA ALA A 408 18.26 3.80 10.33
C ALA A 408 17.08 3.36 9.45
N GLN A 409 16.04 2.77 10.04
CA GLN A 409 14.86 2.30 9.30
C GLN A 409 13.81 3.39 9.08
N SER A 410 13.66 4.30 10.05
CA SER A 410 12.63 5.33 10.00
C SER A 410 13.15 6.68 10.50
N ALA A 411 13.12 7.68 9.63
CA ALA A 411 13.47 9.06 9.98
C ALA A 411 12.32 9.78 10.71
N ASN A 412 11.08 9.46 10.40
CA ASN A 412 9.87 10.12 10.92
C ASN A 412 8.83 9.08 11.34
N PRO A 413 9.10 8.30 12.42
CA PRO A 413 8.17 7.28 12.87
C PRO A 413 6.88 7.89 13.40
N ARG A 414 5.77 7.23 13.13
CA ARG A 414 4.43 7.64 13.54
C ARG A 414 3.77 6.56 14.38
N LEU A 415 2.98 6.98 15.36
CA LEU A 415 2.16 6.10 16.19
C LEU A 415 0.69 6.20 15.77
N SER A 416 0.10 5.08 15.41
CA SER A 416 -1.36 4.92 15.28
C SER A 416 -1.92 4.16 16.48
N VAL A 417 -3.08 4.58 16.96
CA VAL A 417 -3.83 3.91 18.04
C VAL A 417 -5.27 3.74 17.61
N TYR A 418 -5.71 2.49 17.46
CA TYR A 418 -7.04 2.11 16.99
C TYR A 418 -7.87 1.46 18.09
N ILE A 419 -9.16 1.72 18.05
CA ILE A 419 -10.18 1.02 18.84
C ILE A 419 -10.84 0.00 17.93
N LEU A 420 -10.76 -1.26 18.33
CA LEU A 420 -11.44 -2.36 17.65
C LEU A 420 -12.53 -2.91 18.55
N GLN A 421 -13.46 -3.63 17.97
CA GLN A 421 -14.42 -4.46 18.69
C GLN A 421 -14.40 -5.88 18.12
N ASP A 422 -14.12 -6.84 18.98
CA ASP A 422 -14.23 -8.26 18.64
C ASP A 422 -15.67 -8.75 18.80
N SER A 423 -15.98 -9.87 18.15
CA SER A 423 -17.20 -10.65 18.41
C SER A 423 -18.53 -9.92 18.18
N ILE A 424 -18.60 -9.01 17.20
CA ILE A 424 -19.86 -8.36 16.82
C ILE A 424 -20.76 -9.39 16.13
N LEU A 425 -21.89 -9.71 16.75
CA LEU A 425 -22.93 -10.53 16.12
C LEU A 425 -23.85 -9.61 15.32
N HIS A 426 -23.82 -9.74 14.01
CA HIS A 426 -24.67 -8.99 13.11
C HIS A 426 -25.56 -9.91 12.27
N HIS A 427 -26.67 -9.39 11.78
CA HIS A 427 -27.75 -10.17 11.16
C HIS A 427 -27.53 -10.51 9.70
N HIS A 428 -26.47 -10.03 9.08
CA HIS A 428 -26.20 -10.26 7.66
C HIS A 428 -24.72 -10.51 7.37
N GLN A 429 -24.46 -11.41 6.45
CA GLN A 429 -23.20 -11.58 5.73
C GLN A 429 -23.49 -12.31 4.42
N ALA A 430 -23.26 -11.66 3.31
CA ALA A 430 -23.38 -12.29 2.00
C ALA A 430 -22.48 -13.53 1.89
N GLY A 431 -22.98 -14.59 1.27
CA GLY A 431 -22.24 -15.85 1.15
C GLY A 431 -22.22 -16.73 2.40
N TYR A 432 -22.93 -16.34 3.46
CA TYR A 432 -23.10 -17.13 4.68
C TYR A 432 -24.57 -17.51 4.89
N SER A 433 -24.82 -18.74 5.31
CA SER A 433 -26.18 -19.32 5.37
C SER A 433 -26.93 -19.09 6.69
N SER A 434 -26.27 -18.55 7.71
CA SER A 434 -26.90 -18.25 9.00
C SER A 434 -27.47 -16.84 9.01
N ASP A 435 -28.53 -16.62 9.80
CA ASP A 435 -29.16 -15.31 10.01
C ASP A 435 -28.26 -14.34 10.80
N THR A 436 -27.18 -14.83 11.41
CA THR A 436 -26.20 -14.02 12.14
C THR A 436 -24.79 -14.46 11.79
N PHE A 437 -23.92 -13.49 11.62
CA PHE A 437 -22.48 -13.70 11.40
C PHE A 437 -21.69 -13.01 12.51
N LYS A 438 -20.58 -13.62 12.93
CA LYS A 438 -19.71 -13.07 13.96
C LYS A 438 -18.52 -12.39 13.31
N HIS A 439 -18.52 -11.05 13.31
CA HIS A 439 -17.41 -10.23 12.84
C HIS A 439 -16.37 -10.07 13.96
N ARG A 440 -15.09 -10.15 13.60
CA ARG A 440 -13.97 -10.12 14.54
C ARG A 440 -13.03 -8.97 14.28
N HIS A 441 -12.44 -8.45 15.35
CA HIS A 441 -11.39 -7.42 15.31
C HIS A 441 -11.75 -6.22 14.43
N VAL A 442 -13.04 -5.85 14.43
CA VAL A 442 -13.59 -4.81 13.56
C VAL A 442 -13.07 -3.45 14.00
N PHE A 443 -12.51 -2.69 13.08
CA PHE A 443 -12.10 -1.31 13.29
C PHE A 443 -13.33 -0.44 13.60
N ARG A 444 -13.27 0.33 14.72
CA ARG A 444 -14.38 1.16 15.16
C ARG A 444 -14.04 2.64 15.21
N ALA A 445 -12.79 2.99 15.55
CA ALA A 445 -12.33 4.37 15.59
C ALA A 445 -10.79 4.46 15.60
N SER A 446 -10.25 5.59 15.19
CA SER A 446 -8.87 5.97 15.44
C SER A 446 -8.79 7.01 16.56
N VAL A 447 -7.92 6.77 17.55
CA VAL A 447 -7.66 7.72 18.66
C VAL A 447 -6.67 8.80 18.24
N THR A 448 -5.75 8.43 17.33
CA THR A 448 -4.79 9.33 16.67
C THR A 448 -5.31 9.73 15.29
N PRO A 449 -4.66 10.63 14.55
CA PRO A 449 -4.87 10.68 13.10
C PRO A 449 -4.73 9.28 12.49
N LEU A 450 -5.54 8.92 11.50
CA LEU A 450 -5.66 7.56 10.96
C LEU A 450 -4.30 6.96 10.54
N PHE A 451 -3.43 7.78 9.95
CA PHE A 451 -2.07 7.37 9.55
C PHE A 451 -1.01 7.75 10.60
N GLY A 452 -1.43 7.87 11.84
CA GLY A 452 -0.57 8.11 13.00
C GLY A 452 -0.16 9.57 13.22
N GLU A 453 0.38 9.82 14.41
CA GLU A 453 1.03 11.07 14.80
C GLU A 453 2.53 10.87 14.99
N GLU A 454 3.32 11.93 14.91
CA GLU A 454 4.78 11.87 15.05
C GLU A 454 5.21 11.44 16.45
N ILE A 455 6.24 10.59 16.52
CA ILE A 455 6.84 10.13 17.76
C ILE A 455 8.12 10.91 18.02
N THR A 456 8.19 11.57 19.17
CA THR A 456 9.43 12.17 19.65
C THR A 456 10.03 11.28 20.74
N PHE A 457 11.22 10.76 20.50
CA PHE A 457 11.95 9.95 21.47
C PHE A 457 12.80 10.80 22.41
N SER A 458 12.84 10.40 23.68
CA SER A 458 13.82 10.84 24.66
C SER A 458 14.82 9.72 24.87
N GLY A 459 16.00 9.81 24.25
CA GLY A 459 16.90 8.67 24.10
C GLY A 459 16.27 7.58 23.26
N ASN A 460 16.12 6.38 23.81
CA ASN A 460 15.51 5.22 23.13
C ASN A 460 14.04 4.99 23.50
N LYS A 461 13.40 5.89 24.27
CA LYS A 461 12.03 5.73 24.77
C LYS A 461 11.11 6.87 24.37
N ALA A 462 9.86 6.53 24.15
CA ALA A 462 8.74 7.47 24.05
C ALA A 462 7.53 6.91 24.81
N GLN A 463 6.70 7.78 25.35
CA GLN A 463 5.42 7.42 25.95
C GLN A 463 4.37 8.40 25.45
N LYS A 464 3.22 7.87 25.03
CA LYS A 464 2.05 8.65 24.62
C LYS A 464 0.86 8.26 25.50
N LYS A 465 0.01 9.24 25.81
CA LYS A 465 -1.18 9.03 26.63
C LYS A 465 -2.39 9.63 25.98
N TYR A 466 -3.49 8.89 25.98
CA TYR A 466 -4.74 9.29 25.38
C TYR A 466 -5.89 9.00 26.35
N THR A 467 -6.94 9.77 26.20
CA THR A 467 -8.23 9.49 26.84
C THR A 467 -9.28 9.37 25.74
N TYR A 468 -10.03 8.27 25.74
CA TYR A 468 -11.12 8.03 24.80
C TYR A 468 -12.37 7.62 25.56
N VAL A 469 -13.48 8.29 25.29
CA VAL A 469 -14.78 7.90 25.88
C VAL A 469 -15.46 6.97 24.88
N LEU A 470 -15.66 5.71 25.26
CA LEU A 470 -16.35 4.73 24.42
C LEU A 470 -17.82 5.15 24.26
N PRO A 471 -18.29 5.47 23.03
CA PRO A 471 -19.69 5.73 22.81
C PRO A 471 -20.54 4.47 23.09
N GLU A 472 -21.82 4.60 23.31
CA GLU A 472 -22.72 3.45 23.47
C GLU A 472 -22.87 2.67 22.17
N SER A 473 -22.85 3.38 21.04
CA SER A 473 -22.89 2.81 19.70
C SER A 473 -22.10 3.68 18.73
N ILE A 474 -21.74 3.12 17.59
CA ILE A 474 -21.12 3.82 16.48
C ILE A 474 -22.07 3.77 15.29
N GLU A 475 -22.41 4.94 14.78
CA GLU A 475 -23.27 5.09 13.61
C GLU A 475 -22.48 4.73 12.34
N SER A 476 -23.09 3.93 11.46
CA SER A 476 -22.54 3.70 10.13
C SER A 476 -22.66 4.96 9.28
N ALA A 477 -21.52 5.58 8.98
CA ALA A 477 -21.48 6.85 8.25
C ALA A 477 -21.64 6.70 6.73
N LEU A 478 -21.54 5.50 6.20
CA LEU A 478 -21.40 5.23 4.77
C LEU A 478 -22.54 4.38 4.18
N PHE A 479 -23.40 3.85 5.05
CA PHE A 479 -24.51 3.00 4.62
C PHE A 479 -25.74 3.84 4.27
N TRP A 480 -26.38 3.56 3.12
CA TRP A 480 -27.44 4.39 2.54
C TRP A 480 -28.84 3.75 2.55
N GLU A 481 -28.98 2.46 2.87
CA GLU A 481 -30.28 1.78 3.01
C GLU A 481 -30.88 1.98 4.42
N GLU A 482 -31.22 3.23 4.75
CA GLU A 482 -31.62 3.67 6.11
C GLU A 482 -32.93 3.06 6.64
N GLU A 483 -33.81 2.54 5.78
CA GLU A 483 -35.17 2.19 6.20
C GLU A 483 -35.30 0.78 6.78
N LYS A 484 -34.31 -0.08 6.63
CA LYS A 484 -34.43 -1.50 6.94
C LYS A 484 -33.83 -1.91 8.28
N TYR A 485 -32.79 -1.23 8.75
CA TYR A 485 -32.01 -1.60 9.94
C TYR A 485 -31.56 -0.36 10.74
N ASP A 486 -31.32 -0.56 12.04
CA ASP A 486 -30.70 0.48 12.89
C ASP A 486 -29.22 0.60 12.52
N LYS A 487 -28.83 1.77 12.03
CA LYS A 487 -27.45 2.09 11.64
C LYS A 487 -26.49 2.27 12.84
N ASN A 488 -27.01 2.27 14.06
CA ASN A 488 -26.23 2.36 15.28
C ASN A 488 -25.79 0.97 15.74
N VAL A 489 -24.54 0.63 15.55
CA VAL A 489 -23.97 -0.64 16.02
C VAL A 489 -23.43 -0.46 17.45
N PRO A 490 -23.96 -1.20 18.44
CA PRO A 490 -23.52 -1.08 19.83
C PRO A 490 -22.03 -1.35 20.01
N LEU A 491 -21.37 -0.51 20.84
CA LEU A 491 -19.98 -0.71 21.24
C LEU A 491 -19.93 -1.35 22.63
N VAL A 492 -19.65 -2.66 22.65
CA VAL A 492 -19.58 -3.46 23.88
C VAL A 492 -18.18 -3.32 24.49
N ALA A 493 -18.09 -2.64 25.63
CA ALA A 493 -16.79 -2.26 26.22
C ALA A 493 -15.86 -3.46 26.48
N ARG A 494 -16.40 -4.60 26.93
CA ARG A 494 -15.60 -5.80 27.19
C ARG A 494 -14.95 -6.37 25.93
N ASP A 495 -15.58 -6.23 24.78
CA ASP A 495 -15.11 -6.74 23.50
C ASP A 495 -14.20 -5.74 22.77
N VAL A 496 -13.89 -4.61 23.43
CA VAL A 496 -12.99 -3.60 22.89
C VAL A 496 -11.54 -4.06 23.01
N GLU A 497 -10.81 -3.86 21.92
CA GLU A 497 -9.37 -4.02 21.83
C GLU A 497 -8.73 -2.68 21.46
N VAL A 498 -7.57 -2.37 22.05
CA VAL A 498 -6.74 -1.24 21.67
C VAL A 498 -5.52 -1.78 20.93
N VAL A 499 -5.37 -1.39 19.67
CA VAL A 499 -4.22 -1.74 18.85
C VAL A 499 -3.39 -0.49 18.62
N ALA A 500 -2.10 -0.56 18.96
CA ALA A 500 -1.14 0.51 18.75
C ALA A 500 0.02 0.01 17.89
N PHE A 501 0.42 0.77 16.89
CA PHE A 501 1.54 0.37 16.03
C PHE A 501 2.40 1.56 15.59
N VAL A 502 3.67 1.27 15.35
CA VAL A 502 4.66 2.23 14.85
C VAL A 502 4.89 1.97 13.36
N SER A 503 4.75 3.02 12.56
CA SER A 503 4.86 2.93 11.09
C SER A 503 5.56 4.14 10.48
N ASN A 504 5.96 4.02 9.23
CA ASN A 504 6.16 5.16 8.34
C ASN A 504 4.80 5.65 7.80
N TYR A 505 4.78 6.87 7.33
CA TYR A 505 3.70 7.40 6.51
C TYR A 505 4.24 8.39 5.50
N ASN A 506 4.06 8.08 4.23
CA ASN A 506 4.41 8.95 3.11
C ASN A 506 3.16 9.21 2.26
N PRO A 507 2.56 10.41 2.30
CA PRO A 507 1.34 10.71 1.54
C PRO A 507 1.54 10.68 0.02
N ALA A 508 2.79 10.65 -0.46
CA ALA A 508 3.13 10.56 -1.89
C ALA A 508 3.42 9.13 -2.35
N ASP A 509 3.60 8.17 -1.42
CA ASP A 509 3.94 6.79 -1.76
C ASP A 509 3.27 5.80 -0.79
N ILE A 510 2.24 5.11 -1.29
CA ILE A 510 1.49 4.11 -0.51
C ILE A 510 2.33 2.89 -0.10
N CYS A 511 3.48 2.68 -0.73
CA CYS A 511 4.41 1.61 -0.39
C CYS A 511 5.43 2.01 0.69
N ASP A 512 5.52 3.29 1.03
CA ASP A 512 6.36 3.82 2.11
C ASP A 512 5.53 4.13 3.37
N CYS A 513 4.74 3.12 3.79
CA CYS A 513 3.87 3.18 4.97
C CYS A 513 4.08 1.97 5.89
N THR A 514 5.23 1.31 5.79
CA THR A 514 5.54 0.07 6.50
C THR A 514 5.31 0.19 8.00
N VAL A 515 4.60 -0.79 8.56
CA VAL A 515 4.48 -1.00 10.00
C VAL A 515 5.70 -1.77 10.49
N PHE A 516 6.34 -1.28 11.56
CA PHE A 516 7.57 -1.87 12.11
C PHE A 516 7.30 -2.82 13.27
N ASN A 517 6.27 -2.54 14.06
CA ASN A 517 5.78 -3.43 15.12
C ASN A 517 4.43 -2.97 15.65
N THR A 518 3.70 -3.88 16.27
CA THR A 518 2.34 -3.68 16.76
C THR A 518 2.20 -4.21 18.18
N GLY A 519 1.35 -3.57 18.98
CA GLY A 519 0.93 -4.03 20.29
C GLY A 519 -0.59 -4.03 20.43
N ARG A 520 -1.14 -4.94 21.22
CA ARG A 520 -2.58 -5.05 21.49
C ARG A 520 -2.86 -5.13 22.97
N TYR A 521 -3.93 -4.44 23.41
CA TYR A 521 -4.51 -4.57 24.74
C TYR A 521 -6.00 -4.91 24.61
N GLU A 522 -6.46 -5.93 25.33
CA GLU A 522 -7.84 -6.41 25.31
C GLU A 522 -8.53 -6.03 26.63
N LEU A 523 -9.60 -5.23 26.57
CA LEU A 523 -10.34 -4.81 27.78
C LEU A 523 -11.01 -5.96 28.52
N LYS A 524 -11.28 -7.08 27.84
CA LYS A 524 -11.83 -8.30 28.51
C LYS A 524 -10.98 -8.83 29.65
N LYS A 525 -9.68 -8.44 29.74
CA LYS A 525 -8.79 -8.79 30.85
C LYS A 525 -9.17 -8.08 32.15
N ASP A 526 -9.78 -6.88 32.04
CA ASP A 526 -10.09 -6.00 33.16
C ASP A 526 -11.58 -5.98 33.49
N ILE A 527 -12.44 -6.33 32.54
CA ILE A 527 -13.89 -6.32 32.68
C ILE A 527 -14.40 -7.76 32.94
N PRO A 528 -14.79 -8.13 34.18
CA PRO A 528 -15.32 -9.45 34.47
C PRO A 528 -16.61 -9.75 33.69
N ALA A 529 -16.75 -10.98 33.19
CA ALA A 529 -17.96 -11.41 32.47
C ALA A 529 -19.28 -11.24 33.27
N SER A 530 -19.19 -11.13 34.59
CA SER A 530 -20.34 -10.88 35.46
C SER A 530 -20.85 -9.43 35.42
N ILE A 531 -20.02 -8.46 34.98
CA ILE A 531 -20.42 -7.05 34.90
C ILE A 531 -21.23 -6.79 33.61
N GLU A 532 -21.01 -7.54 32.54
CA GLU A 532 -21.79 -7.40 31.30
C GLU A 532 -23.28 -7.71 31.47
N ARG A 533 -23.64 -8.61 32.41
CA ARG A 533 -25.07 -8.90 32.69
C ARG A 533 -25.83 -7.73 33.29
N THR A 534 -25.14 -6.74 33.85
CA THR A 534 -25.75 -5.52 34.44
C THR A 534 -25.85 -4.37 33.41
N GLU A 535 -24.97 -4.31 32.40
CA GLU A 535 -25.03 -3.27 31.38
C GLU A 535 -25.97 -3.64 30.20
N THR A 536 -26.27 -4.94 30.01
CA THR A 536 -27.16 -5.44 28.95
C THR A 536 -28.53 -5.91 29.45
N GLU A 537 -28.91 -5.64 30.71
CA GLU A 537 -30.34 -5.70 31.06
C GLU A 537 -31.04 -4.49 30.43
N SER A 538 -31.16 -4.53 29.10
CA SER A 538 -32.11 -3.68 28.42
C SER A 538 -33.46 -3.86 29.14
N SER A 539 -34.11 -2.76 29.48
CA SER A 539 -35.38 -2.77 30.18
C SER A 539 -36.33 -3.71 29.45
N VAL A 540 -36.99 -4.59 30.23
CA VAL A 540 -37.97 -5.52 29.67
C VAL A 540 -39.06 -4.71 28.98
N LYS A 541 -39.13 -4.81 27.64
CA LYS A 541 -40.14 -4.12 26.84
C LYS A 541 -41.53 -4.75 27.03
N ARG A 542 -41.56 -6.09 27.06
CA ARG A 542 -42.80 -6.86 27.33
C ARG A 542 -42.49 -8.29 27.73
N MET A 543 -43.43 -8.91 28.47
CA MET A 543 -43.44 -10.33 28.74
C MET A 543 -44.64 -10.98 28.07
N GLU A 544 -44.41 -12.11 27.44
CA GLU A 544 -45.44 -12.92 26.80
C GLU A 544 -45.43 -14.31 27.43
N TYR A 545 -46.59 -14.92 27.60
CA TYR A 545 -46.73 -16.21 28.24
C TYR A 545 -47.38 -17.20 27.27
N PHE A 546 -46.88 -18.43 27.26
CA PHE A 546 -47.38 -19.50 26.40
C PHE A 546 -47.55 -20.78 27.21
N ALA A 547 -48.62 -21.52 26.96
CA ALA A 547 -48.77 -22.88 27.47
C ALA A 547 -47.75 -23.83 26.80
N VAL A 548 -47.61 -25.03 27.33
CA VAL A 548 -46.63 -26.03 26.84
C VAL A 548 -46.95 -26.49 25.39
N ASP A 549 -48.20 -26.36 24.97
CA ASP A 549 -48.68 -26.65 23.61
C ASP A 549 -48.45 -25.49 22.63
N GLY A 550 -47.85 -24.37 23.08
CA GLY A 550 -47.55 -23.19 22.26
C GLY A 550 -48.69 -22.17 22.17
N SER A 551 -49.86 -22.41 22.80
CA SER A 551 -50.93 -21.43 22.84
C SER A 551 -50.58 -20.24 23.72
N ARG A 552 -50.91 -19.02 23.26
CA ARG A 552 -50.65 -17.78 24.02
C ARG A 552 -51.57 -17.62 25.18
N LEU A 553 -51.00 -17.20 26.33
CA LEU A 553 -51.72 -16.93 27.57
C LEU A 553 -51.75 -15.42 27.83
N ASP A 554 -52.86 -14.87 28.31
CA ASP A 554 -52.99 -13.44 28.63
C ASP A 554 -52.15 -13.00 29.83
N LYS A 555 -51.83 -13.93 30.73
CA LYS A 555 -50.97 -13.70 31.91
C LYS A 555 -50.29 -14.99 32.38
N ALA A 556 -49.30 -14.87 33.24
CA ALA A 556 -48.64 -16.01 33.87
C ALA A 556 -49.63 -16.87 34.66
N PRO A 557 -49.68 -18.20 34.43
CA PRO A 557 -50.52 -19.11 35.24
C PRO A 557 -50.10 -19.10 36.70
N GLN A 558 -51.08 -19.31 37.60
CA GLN A 558 -50.80 -19.43 39.03
C GLN A 558 -50.20 -20.79 39.40
N TYR A 559 -50.45 -21.82 38.61
CA TYR A 559 -49.96 -23.18 38.81
C TYR A 559 -49.65 -23.84 37.44
N GLY A 560 -48.68 -24.74 37.45
CA GLY A 560 -48.34 -25.56 36.28
C GLY A 560 -47.07 -25.09 35.54
N ILE A 561 -46.81 -25.69 34.37
CA ILE A 561 -45.64 -25.39 33.53
C ILE A 561 -46.07 -24.50 32.38
N TYR A 562 -45.31 -23.39 32.15
CA TYR A 562 -45.53 -22.49 31.01
C TYR A 562 -44.21 -21.96 30.48
N MET A 563 -44.20 -21.41 29.27
CA MET A 563 -43.08 -20.72 28.66
C MET A 563 -43.24 -19.21 28.84
N GLN A 564 -42.26 -18.55 29.43
CA GLN A 564 -42.19 -17.09 29.52
C GLN A 564 -41.24 -16.59 28.44
N ARG A 565 -41.73 -15.75 27.56
CA ARG A 565 -40.95 -15.06 26.54
C ARG A 565 -40.78 -13.60 26.94
N THR A 566 -39.58 -13.24 27.28
CA THR A 566 -39.20 -11.86 27.64
C THR A 566 -38.60 -11.18 26.38
N VAL A 567 -39.22 -10.09 25.96
CA VAL A 567 -38.72 -9.24 24.87
C VAL A 567 -38.10 -8.01 25.49
N TYR A 568 -36.84 -7.77 25.22
CA TYR A 568 -36.10 -6.62 25.75
C TYR A 568 -36.21 -5.41 24.82
N ALA A 569 -35.83 -4.23 25.29
CA ALA A 569 -35.90 -2.99 24.51
C ALA A 569 -34.95 -2.98 23.31
N ASP A 570 -33.85 -3.73 23.35
CA ASP A 570 -32.87 -3.96 22.27
C ASP A 570 -33.36 -4.96 21.21
N GLY A 571 -34.58 -5.49 21.34
CA GLY A 571 -35.13 -6.48 20.43
C GLY A 571 -34.76 -7.94 20.76
N THR A 572 -33.84 -8.17 21.70
CA THR A 572 -33.52 -9.54 22.13
C THR A 572 -34.69 -10.24 22.73
N VAL A 573 -34.77 -11.55 22.56
CA VAL A 573 -35.86 -12.38 23.05
C VAL A 573 -35.30 -13.55 23.83
N LYS A 574 -35.69 -13.68 25.08
CA LYS A 574 -35.34 -14.82 25.93
C LYS A 574 -36.59 -15.63 26.27
N THR A 575 -36.58 -16.91 25.95
CA THR A 575 -37.67 -17.83 26.32
C THR A 575 -37.21 -18.77 27.42
N THR A 576 -37.93 -18.80 28.53
CA THR A 576 -37.61 -19.65 29.67
C THR A 576 -38.83 -20.49 30.05
N LYS A 577 -38.60 -21.77 30.39
CA LYS A 577 -39.60 -22.64 30.96
C LYS A 577 -39.76 -22.30 32.44
N GLN A 578 -40.98 -22.00 32.84
CA GLN A 578 -41.34 -21.68 34.23
C GLN A 578 -42.23 -22.79 34.78
N ALA A 579 -42.08 -23.11 36.05
CA ALA A 579 -42.95 -23.99 36.81
C ALA A 579 -43.41 -23.26 38.07
N ARG A 580 -44.71 -23.21 38.32
CA ARG A 580 -45.30 -22.64 39.53
C ARG A 580 -46.25 -23.61 40.19
#